data_d6653e210c8b24523817fc14b9098e1f
#
_entry.id   d6653e210c8b24523817fc14b9098e1f
#
_cell.length_a   1.000
_cell.length_b   1.000
_cell.length_c   1.000
_cell.angle_alpha   90.00
_cell.angle_beta   90.00
_cell.angle_gamma   90.00
#
_symmetry.space_group_name_H-M   'P 1'
#
loop_
_entity.id
_entity.type
_entity.pdbx_description
1 polymer ?
#
loop_
_entity_poly.entity_id
_entity_poly.type
_entity_poly.pdbx_seq_one_letter_code
_entity_poly.pdbx_strand_id
1 'polypeptide(L)'
;DTWVRNNYWWEYYDDVEYNLHADIPYIRTFNNPAGGEEVVLVSTDGGLYKSTNNGLIWNNITNEGMRNAQYYDVYTYRFVTDIIFAGAQDQGYQRSTYEVDNDYYFDQLISGDYGHIVSRSGGDNLWCVYPGFAMYINDAASGSDMFFWDFVGTGHLWMAPIMADPYEDEVAWWGGGSEGGGAYLWRLEKIGSDITGVKQIKNFAVAGGGSISAINYSPVNPEYWYLLTSGGNFYYSENGGDTWTMTSSFSGPGSHYFYGATIEPSKTDADVVYIGGSGYDNPAVYVSSNHGESFTALTDGMPSTLVYDLAISTDDSLLFAATE
;
A
#
# COMPACT_ATOMS: atom_id res chain seq x y z
N ASP A 1 33.54 -29.94 8.28
CA ASP A 1 32.44 -29.30 7.54
C ASP A 1 32.57 -27.79 7.65
N THR A 2 32.70 -27.09 6.53
CA THR A 2 32.83 -25.64 6.46
C THR A 2 31.62 -25.07 5.76
N TRP A 3 31.02 -24.04 6.37
CA TRP A 3 29.96 -23.26 5.73
C TRP A 3 30.62 -22.25 4.78
N VAL A 4 30.10 -22.16 3.56
CA VAL A 4 30.52 -21.16 2.57
C VAL A 4 29.33 -20.26 2.32
N ARG A 5 29.54 -18.93 2.41
CA ARG A 5 28.50 -17.97 2.09
C ARG A 5 28.28 -17.95 0.58
N ASN A 6 27.04 -17.95 0.14
CA ASN A 6 26.69 -17.86 -1.27
C ASN A 6 26.89 -16.42 -1.78
N ASN A 7 26.15 -15.47 -1.20
CA ASN A 7 26.25 -14.03 -1.46
C ASN A 7 25.91 -13.23 -0.20
N TYR A 8 26.22 -11.95 -0.19
CA TYR A 8 25.68 -11.03 0.80
C TYR A 8 24.27 -10.60 0.38
N TRP A 9 23.42 -10.24 1.35
CA TRP A 9 22.03 -9.88 1.08
C TRP A 9 21.87 -8.67 0.13
N TRP A 10 22.80 -7.72 0.18
CA TRP A 10 22.80 -6.54 -0.69
C TRP A 10 23.28 -6.81 -2.13
N GLU A 11 24.02 -7.89 -2.37
CA GLU A 11 24.45 -8.28 -3.72
C GLU A 11 23.31 -8.74 -4.60
N TYR A 12 22.16 -9.12 -3.98
CA TYR A 12 20.92 -9.40 -4.71
C TYR A 12 20.51 -8.24 -5.61
N TYR A 13 20.62 -7.00 -5.13
CA TYR A 13 20.19 -5.81 -5.86
C TYR A 13 21.12 -5.45 -7.05
N ASP A 14 22.31 -6.00 -7.10
CA ASP A 14 23.21 -5.86 -8.23
C ASP A 14 22.89 -6.86 -9.34
N ASP A 15 22.33 -8.03 -9.00
CA ASP A 15 22.00 -9.10 -9.95
C ASP A 15 20.90 -10.02 -9.40
N VAL A 16 19.63 -9.61 -9.60
CA VAL A 16 18.44 -10.34 -9.12
C VAL A 16 18.22 -11.69 -9.80
N GLU A 17 18.90 -11.95 -10.92
CA GLU A 17 18.79 -13.20 -11.67
C GLU A 17 19.63 -14.33 -11.06
N TYR A 18 20.80 -13.99 -10.52
CA TYR A 18 21.77 -15.00 -10.07
C TYR A 18 22.10 -14.94 -8.57
N ASN A 19 21.80 -13.85 -7.88
CA ASN A 19 22.02 -13.71 -6.44
C ASN A 19 20.74 -13.99 -5.66
N LEU A 20 20.87 -14.75 -4.58
CA LEU A 20 19.74 -15.04 -3.70
C LEU A 20 19.34 -13.79 -2.89
N HIS A 21 18.06 -13.50 -2.84
CA HIS A 21 17.51 -12.57 -1.86
C HIS A 21 17.68 -13.14 -0.44
N ALA A 22 17.68 -12.27 0.57
CA ALA A 22 17.55 -12.66 1.96
C ALA A 22 16.16 -13.28 2.21
N ASP A 23 15.85 -13.59 3.47
CA ASP A 23 14.56 -14.10 3.88
C ASP A 23 14.15 -15.38 3.13
N ILE A 24 14.88 -16.44 3.45
CA ILE A 24 14.74 -17.76 2.82
C ILE A 24 13.80 -18.65 3.68
N PRO A 25 12.50 -18.70 3.40
CA PRO A 25 11.56 -19.52 4.15
C PRO A 25 11.72 -21.00 3.90
N TYR A 26 12.23 -21.42 2.73
CA TYR A 26 12.29 -22.82 2.41
C TYR A 26 13.38 -23.22 1.40
N ILE A 27 14.01 -24.38 1.63
CA ILE A 27 14.98 -25.02 0.73
C ILE A 27 14.57 -26.45 0.50
N ARG A 28 14.63 -26.93 -0.74
CA ARG A 28 14.36 -28.33 -1.08
C ARG A 28 15.31 -28.85 -2.14
N THR A 29 15.71 -30.11 -1.95
CA THR A 29 16.56 -30.84 -2.89
C THR A 29 15.78 -31.98 -3.55
N PHE A 30 16.13 -32.24 -4.80
CA PHE A 30 15.56 -33.33 -5.59
C PHE A 30 16.66 -34.05 -6.36
N ASN A 31 16.54 -35.36 -6.50
CA ASN A 31 17.37 -36.10 -7.44
C ASN A 31 17.10 -35.62 -8.85
N ASN A 32 18.16 -35.31 -9.61
CA ASN A 32 18.02 -34.91 -11.01
C ASN A 32 17.55 -36.14 -11.85
N PRO A 33 16.33 -36.12 -12.41
CA PRO A 33 15.81 -37.25 -13.18
C PRO A 33 16.61 -37.52 -14.47
N ALA A 34 17.36 -36.57 -14.97
CA ALA A 34 18.24 -36.74 -16.14
C ALA A 34 19.63 -37.28 -15.76
N GLY A 35 19.88 -37.54 -14.47
CA GLY A 35 21.18 -37.89 -13.93
C GLY A 35 22.07 -36.66 -13.71
N GLY A 36 23.10 -36.80 -12.89
CA GLY A 36 24.01 -35.72 -12.52
C GLY A 36 23.80 -35.22 -11.10
N GLU A 37 24.09 -33.94 -10.85
CA GLU A 37 23.97 -33.34 -9.52
C GLU A 37 22.50 -33.12 -9.12
N GLU A 38 22.26 -32.99 -7.83
CA GLU A 38 20.93 -32.73 -7.30
C GLU A 38 20.41 -31.36 -7.76
N VAL A 39 19.10 -31.27 -7.96
CA VAL A 39 18.42 -29.99 -8.16
C VAL A 39 18.07 -29.41 -6.78
N VAL A 40 18.51 -28.20 -6.51
CA VAL A 40 18.17 -27.45 -5.32
C VAL A 40 17.20 -26.33 -5.69
N LEU A 41 16.08 -26.25 -5.00
CA LEU A 41 15.12 -25.12 -5.08
C LEU A 41 15.18 -24.33 -3.78
N VAL A 42 15.21 -23.02 -3.87
CA VAL A 42 15.19 -22.09 -2.75
C VAL A 42 14.10 -21.05 -3.00
N SER A 43 13.13 -20.97 -2.08
CA SER A 43 12.18 -19.85 -2.08
C SER A 43 12.75 -18.72 -1.23
N THR A 44 12.63 -17.50 -1.72
CA THR A 44 13.03 -16.27 -1.04
C THR A 44 11.95 -15.21 -1.28
N ASP A 45 11.99 -14.10 -0.56
CA ASP A 45 11.11 -12.96 -0.84
C ASP A 45 11.43 -12.32 -2.22
N GLY A 46 12.63 -12.52 -2.74
CA GLY A 46 13.03 -12.15 -4.11
C GLY A 46 12.63 -13.14 -5.20
N GLY A 47 11.96 -14.25 -4.86
CA GLY A 47 11.48 -15.22 -5.83
C GLY A 47 11.92 -16.66 -5.57
N LEU A 48 11.68 -17.52 -6.57
CA LEU A 48 12.07 -18.94 -6.55
C LEU A 48 13.35 -19.13 -7.37
N TYR A 49 14.36 -19.67 -6.72
CA TYR A 49 15.66 -19.95 -7.32
C TYR A 49 15.93 -21.43 -7.48
N LYS A 50 16.63 -21.77 -8.55
CA LYS A 50 17.06 -23.13 -8.89
C LYS A 50 18.55 -23.21 -9.08
N SER A 51 19.17 -24.24 -8.49
CA SER A 51 20.53 -24.66 -8.78
C SER A 51 20.55 -26.11 -9.25
N THR A 52 21.44 -26.42 -10.20
CA THR A 52 21.70 -27.79 -10.69
C THR A 52 23.17 -28.18 -10.52
N ASN A 53 23.91 -27.45 -9.69
CA ASN A 53 25.35 -27.65 -9.44
C ASN A 53 25.68 -27.47 -7.94
N ASN A 54 24.83 -28.02 -7.07
CA ASN A 54 25.00 -28.02 -5.62
C ASN A 54 25.07 -26.60 -4.99
N GLY A 55 24.33 -25.65 -5.55
CA GLY A 55 24.24 -24.29 -5.02
C GLY A 55 25.42 -23.36 -5.42
N LEU A 56 26.23 -23.77 -6.39
CA LEU A 56 27.34 -22.93 -6.88
C LEU A 56 26.85 -21.80 -7.81
N ILE A 57 25.79 -22.05 -8.57
CA ILE A 57 25.14 -21.08 -9.44
C ILE A 57 23.64 -21.20 -9.22
N TRP A 58 22.98 -20.06 -9.11
CA TRP A 58 21.53 -19.94 -8.97
C TRP A 58 20.94 -19.28 -10.21
N ASN A 59 19.71 -19.62 -10.51
CA ASN A 59 18.91 -18.93 -11.52
C ASN A 59 17.55 -18.62 -10.90
N ASN A 60 17.11 -17.39 -10.99
CA ASN A 60 15.76 -16.99 -10.63
C ASN A 60 14.81 -17.52 -11.68
N ILE A 61 13.94 -18.45 -11.27
CA ILE A 61 12.95 -19.09 -12.16
C ILE A 61 11.53 -18.53 -11.96
N THR A 62 11.38 -17.50 -11.14
CA THR A 62 10.06 -16.88 -10.89
C THR A 62 9.43 -16.38 -12.17
N ASN A 63 10.23 -15.76 -13.04
CA ASN A 63 9.76 -15.21 -14.31
C ASN A 63 9.65 -16.24 -15.44
N GLU A 64 10.00 -17.49 -15.21
CA GLU A 64 9.90 -18.57 -16.20
C GLU A 64 8.52 -19.25 -16.17
N GLY A 65 7.45 -18.47 -16.35
CA GLY A 65 6.07 -18.96 -16.43
C GLY A 65 5.31 -19.03 -15.10
N MET A 66 5.91 -18.63 -13.99
CA MET A 66 5.19 -18.38 -12.74
C MET A 66 4.58 -16.97 -12.80
N ARG A 67 3.32 -16.87 -13.12
CA ARG A 67 2.60 -15.59 -13.22
C ARG A 67 2.00 -15.24 -11.86
N ASN A 68 2.83 -14.98 -10.86
CA ASN A 68 2.40 -14.62 -9.51
C ASN A 68 3.21 -13.43 -9.00
N ALA A 69 2.50 -12.46 -8.47
CA ALA A 69 3.06 -11.33 -7.73
C ALA A 69 2.07 -10.97 -6.62
N GLN A 70 2.58 -10.43 -5.53
CA GLN A 70 1.77 -9.89 -4.45
C GLN A 70 2.09 -8.41 -4.31
N TYR A 71 1.10 -7.56 -4.51
CA TYR A 71 1.21 -6.13 -4.39
C TYR A 71 0.44 -5.64 -3.16
N TYR A 72 0.98 -4.62 -2.50
CA TYR A 72 0.30 -3.89 -1.43
C TYR A 72 -0.73 -2.93 -2.00
N ASP A 73 -0.42 -2.32 -3.15
CA ASP A 73 -1.31 -1.40 -3.84
C ASP A 73 -0.95 -1.31 -5.32
N VAL A 74 -1.93 -0.89 -6.12
CA VAL A 74 -1.77 -0.67 -7.55
C VAL A 74 -2.48 0.61 -7.98
N TYR A 75 -1.88 1.33 -8.92
CA TYR A 75 -2.49 2.50 -9.53
C TYR A 75 -2.37 2.43 -11.05
N THR A 76 -3.49 2.54 -11.76
CA THR A 76 -3.50 2.57 -13.23
C THR A 76 -3.40 4.00 -13.72
N TYR A 77 -2.45 4.27 -14.62
CA TYR A 77 -2.31 5.56 -15.27
C TYR A 77 -3.54 5.88 -16.11
N ARG A 78 -4.20 6.99 -15.81
CA ARG A 78 -5.54 7.26 -16.35
C ARG A 78 -5.56 7.67 -17.81
N PHE A 79 -4.43 8.08 -18.38
CA PHE A 79 -4.32 8.51 -19.77
C PHE A 79 -3.87 7.41 -20.72
N VAL A 80 -3.16 6.39 -20.18
CA VAL A 80 -2.75 5.19 -20.92
C VAL A 80 -2.92 4.00 -19.96
N THR A 81 -3.98 3.24 -20.13
CA THR A 81 -4.39 2.18 -19.21
C THR A 81 -3.43 0.97 -19.14
N ASP A 82 -2.52 0.85 -20.11
CA ASP A 82 -1.50 -0.20 -20.11
C ASP A 82 -0.32 0.11 -19.19
N ILE A 83 -0.26 1.34 -18.64
CA ILE A 83 0.72 1.71 -17.62
C ILE A 83 0.10 1.51 -16.25
N ILE A 84 0.64 0.55 -15.51
CA ILE A 84 0.24 0.20 -14.16
C ILE A 84 1.44 0.42 -13.24
N PHE A 85 1.20 1.12 -12.14
CA PHE A 85 2.16 1.28 -11.05
C PHE A 85 1.79 0.32 -9.93
N ALA A 86 2.78 -0.30 -9.30
CA ALA A 86 2.57 -1.28 -8.26
C ALA A 86 3.61 -1.15 -7.16
N GLY A 87 3.18 -1.32 -5.92
CA GLY A 87 4.04 -1.36 -4.75
C GLY A 87 4.00 -2.74 -4.09
N ALA A 88 5.15 -3.31 -3.80
CA ALA A 88 5.30 -4.63 -3.21
C ALA A 88 6.31 -4.64 -2.08
N GLN A 89 6.25 -5.65 -1.22
CA GLN A 89 7.31 -5.95 -0.27
C GLN A 89 8.53 -6.48 -1.04
N ASP A 90 9.71 -6.02 -0.66
CA ASP A 90 11.01 -6.39 -1.22
C ASP A 90 11.18 -6.09 -2.71
N GLN A 91 10.15 -6.34 -3.51
CA GLN A 91 10.15 -6.08 -4.95
C GLN A 91 9.91 -4.61 -5.31
N GLY A 92 9.63 -3.79 -4.33
CA GLY A 92 9.68 -2.34 -4.42
C GLY A 92 8.56 -1.69 -5.23
N TYR A 93 8.86 -0.47 -5.69
CA TYR A 93 7.99 0.26 -6.59
C TYR A 93 8.29 -0.14 -8.04
N GLN A 94 7.25 -0.54 -8.74
CA GLN A 94 7.31 -1.10 -10.08
C GLN A 94 6.39 -0.35 -11.03
N ARG A 95 6.71 -0.42 -12.33
CA ARG A 95 5.88 0.11 -13.41
C ARG A 95 5.82 -0.88 -14.55
N SER A 96 4.63 -1.12 -15.12
CA SER A 96 4.50 -1.91 -16.35
C SER A 96 5.16 -1.19 -17.51
N THR A 97 5.87 -1.95 -18.36
CA THR A 97 6.63 -1.41 -19.50
C THR A 97 6.01 -1.78 -20.83
N TYR A 98 5.40 -2.95 -20.91
CA TYR A 98 4.72 -3.43 -22.11
C TYR A 98 3.79 -4.60 -21.77
N GLU A 99 2.85 -4.88 -22.66
CA GLU A 99 1.95 -6.02 -22.63
C GLU A 99 2.26 -6.97 -23.77
N VAL A 100 2.28 -8.27 -23.50
CA VAL A 100 2.35 -9.33 -24.51
C VAL A 100 1.35 -10.43 -24.15
N ASP A 101 0.44 -10.75 -25.07
CA ASP A 101 -0.58 -11.79 -24.90
C ASP A 101 -1.44 -11.64 -23.61
N ASN A 102 -1.78 -10.40 -23.22
CA ASN A 102 -2.43 -9.97 -21.98
C ASN A 102 -1.60 -10.18 -20.70
N ASP A 103 -0.30 -10.34 -20.82
CA ASP A 103 0.63 -10.34 -19.69
C ASP A 103 1.35 -8.98 -19.61
N TYR A 104 1.30 -8.34 -18.46
CA TYR A 104 2.03 -7.11 -18.19
C TYR A 104 3.40 -7.43 -17.62
N TYR A 105 4.43 -6.82 -18.19
CA TYR A 105 5.80 -6.90 -17.68
C TYR A 105 6.14 -5.65 -16.90
N PHE A 106 6.67 -5.85 -15.70
CA PHE A 106 6.98 -4.78 -14.78
C PHE A 106 8.48 -4.60 -14.64
N ASP A 107 8.94 -3.35 -14.71
CA ASP A 107 10.29 -2.96 -14.29
C ASP A 107 10.26 -2.52 -12.83
N GLN A 108 11.18 -3.04 -12.03
CA GLN A 108 11.45 -2.55 -10.69
C GLN A 108 12.24 -1.24 -10.81
N LEU A 109 11.64 -0.12 -10.42
CA LEU A 109 12.27 1.19 -10.47
C LEU A 109 13.08 1.51 -9.21
N ILE A 110 12.65 0.98 -8.08
CA ILE A 110 13.37 1.02 -6.81
C ILE A 110 12.97 -0.18 -5.97
N SER A 111 13.95 -0.83 -5.33
CA SER A 111 13.76 -1.95 -4.42
C SER A 111 13.31 -1.49 -3.03
N GLY A 112 12.70 -2.37 -2.26
CA GLY A 112 12.24 -2.14 -0.87
C GLY A 112 10.75 -2.41 -0.71
N ASP A 113 10.12 -1.83 0.31
CA ASP A 113 8.76 -2.15 0.75
C ASP A 113 7.80 -1.01 0.42
N TYR A 114 7.34 -0.91 -0.80
CA TYR A 114 6.48 0.17 -1.26
C TYR A 114 5.02 -0.24 -1.35
N GLY A 115 4.13 0.67 -0.93
CA GLY A 115 2.68 0.49 -1.00
C GLY A 115 1.93 1.82 -0.93
N HIS A 116 0.61 1.78 -0.90
CA HIS A 116 -0.28 2.95 -0.98
C HIS A 116 0.18 3.99 -2.00
N ILE A 117 -0.26 3.82 -3.23
CA ILE A 117 0.05 4.69 -4.36
C ILE A 117 -1.13 5.59 -4.64
N VAL A 118 -0.95 6.90 -4.52
CA VAL A 118 -2.01 7.88 -4.75
C VAL A 118 -1.58 8.96 -5.73
N SER A 119 -2.54 9.50 -6.47
CA SER A 119 -2.30 10.57 -7.44
C SER A 119 -3.55 11.41 -7.61
N ARG A 120 -3.36 12.73 -7.65
CA ARG A 120 -4.38 13.67 -8.09
C ARG A 120 -4.35 13.87 -9.61
N SER A 121 -3.17 13.91 -10.20
CA SER A 121 -2.92 14.17 -11.62
C SER A 121 -3.24 12.98 -12.55
N GLY A 122 -3.89 11.92 -12.04
CA GLY A 122 -4.22 10.74 -12.86
C GLY A 122 -3.04 9.81 -13.12
N GLY A 123 -1.94 9.97 -12.40
CA GLY A 123 -0.72 9.17 -12.51
C GLY A 123 0.44 9.88 -13.19
N ASP A 124 0.29 11.17 -13.61
CA ASP A 124 1.43 11.95 -14.08
C ASP A 124 2.46 12.08 -12.96
N ASN A 125 1.99 12.43 -11.76
CA ASN A 125 2.78 12.44 -10.54
C ASN A 125 2.15 11.52 -9.51
N LEU A 126 2.97 10.82 -8.74
CA LEU A 126 2.52 9.88 -7.73
C LEU A 126 3.13 10.19 -6.37
N TRP A 127 2.36 9.90 -5.33
CA TRP A 127 2.87 9.71 -3.99
C TRP A 127 2.80 8.23 -3.64
N CYS A 128 3.83 7.72 -2.99
CA CYS A 128 3.92 6.33 -2.54
C CYS A 128 4.49 6.30 -1.13
N VAL A 129 4.11 5.32 -0.32
CA VAL A 129 4.65 5.13 1.03
C VAL A 129 5.64 3.98 1.09
N TYR A 130 6.55 4.07 2.04
CA TYR A 130 7.44 3.05 2.54
C TYR A 130 7.40 3.12 4.08
N PRO A 131 7.75 2.05 4.82
CA PRO A 131 7.77 2.11 6.28
C PRO A 131 8.58 3.28 6.83
N GLY A 132 7.88 4.29 7.36
CA GLY A 132 8.48 5.48 7.96
C GLY A 132 8.74 6.66 7.03
N PHE A 133 8.46 6.56 5.72
CA PHE A 133 8.57 7.71 4.84
C PHE A 133 7.52 7.74 3.71
N ALA A 134 7.48 8.86 2.99
CA ALA A 134 6.73 9.03 1.76
C ALA A 134 7.67 9.39 0.62
N MET A 135 7.35 8.93 -0.58
CA MET A 135 8.07 9.20 -1.82
C MET A 135 7.14 9.91 -2.81
N TYR A 136 7.64 10.97 -3.43
CA TYR A 136 7.01 11.60 -4.58
C TYR A 136 7.75 11.21 -5.86
N ILE A 137 7.01 10.87 -6.90
CA ILE A 137 7.54 10.47 -8.20
C ILE A 137 7.01 11.44 -9.24
N ASN A 138 7.92 12.13 -9.92
CA ASN A 138 7.61 13.07 -10.98
C ASN A 138 7.60 12.35 -12.34
N ASP A 139 6.67 12.73 -13.23
CA ASP A 139 6.51 12.12 -14.55
C ASP A 139 6.49 10.58 -14.50
N ALA A 140 5.70 10.02 -13.60
CA ALA A 140 5.77 8.60 -13.20
C ALA A 140 5.58 7.62 -14.37
N ALA A 141 4.85 8.01 -15.43
CA ALA A 141 4.64 7.18 -16.61
C ALA A 141 5.90 7.02 -17.48
N SER A 142 6.83 7.97 -17.45
CA SER A 142 8.03 7.99 -18.30
C SER A 142 9.33 8.23 -17.54
N GLY A 143 9.24 8.85 -16.37
CA GLY A 143 10.37 9.24 -15.53
C GLY A 143 10.59 8.30 -14.35
N SER A 144 11.63 8.63 -13.60
CA SER A 144 11.99 7.97 -12.34
C SER A 144 12.59 8.95 -11.33
N ASP A 145 12.30 10.23 -11.47
CA ASP A 145 12.75 11.24 -10.50
C ASP A 145 11.96 11.08 -9.21
N MET A 146 12.66 10.64 -8.16
CA MET A 146 12.07 10.30 -6.87
C MET A 146 12.60 11.25 -5.80
N PHE A 147 11.69 11.72 -4.95
CA PHE A 147 11.97 12.61 -3.83
C PHE A 147 11.41 11.98 -2.56
N PHE A 148 12.08 12.15 -1.42
CA PHE A 148 11.75 11.43 -0.19
C PHE A 148 11.52 12.38 0.97
N TRP A 149 10.60 12.01 1.84
CA TRP A 149 10.34 12.65 3.12
C TRP A 149 10.31 11.60 4.23
N ASP A 150 11.14 11.80 5.24
CA ASP A 150 11.24 10.90 6.40
C ASP A 150 10.36 11.39 7.55
N PHE A 151 9.57 10.48 8.12
CA PHE A 151 8.79 10.76 9.31
C PHE A 151 9.68 10.88 10.55
N VAL A 152 9.55 12.00 11.25
CA VAL A 152 10.40 12.31 12.41
C VAL A 152 9.96 11.65 13.73
N GLY A 153 8.78 11.02 13.76
CA GLY A 153 8.21 10.35 14.92
C GLY A 153 8.56 8.85 14.99
N THR A 154 7.74 8.11 15.71
CA THR A 154 7.91 6.68 15.94
C THR A 154 6.58 5.93 15.79
N GLY A 155 6.63 4.59 15.83
CA GLY A 155 5.42 3.76 15.91
C GLY A 155 4.50 3.93 14.71
N HIS A 156 5.07 4.18 13.51
CA HIS A 156 4.29 4.23 12.28
C HIS A 156 3.76 2.84 11.91
N LEU A 157 2.63 2.81 11.20
CA LEU A 157 2.15 1.61 10.52
C LEU A 157 3.17 1.19 9.45
N TRP A 158 3.20 -0.09 9.12
CA TRP A 158 4.07 -0.60 8.05
C TRP A 158 3.76 0.12 6.74
N MET A 159 2.52 0.04 6.29
CA MET A 159 2.01 0.87 5.20
C MET A 159 1.17 2.01 5.78
N ALA A 160 1.80 3.17 5.92
CA ALA A 160 1.14 4.34 6.48
C ALA A 160 0.09 4.89 5.50
N PRO A 161 -1.10 5.31 5.96
CA PRO A 161 -2.10 5.87 5.08
C PRO A 161 -1.62 7.20 4.50
N ILE A 162 -1.86 7.37 3.20
CA ILE A 162 -1.56 8.58 2.45
C ILE A 162 -2.74 8.91 1.52
N MET A 163 -3.01 10.18 1.34
CA MET A 163 -4.06 10.70 0.48
C MET A 163 -3.48 11.82 -0.38
N ALA A 164 -3.68 11.78 -1.69
CA ALA A 164 -3.35 12.93 -2.55
C ALA A 164 -4.27 14.11 -2.21
N ASP A 165 -3.72 15.32 -2.21
CA ASP A 165 -4.54 16.52 -2.00
C ASP A 165 -5.57 16.68 -3.12
N PRO A 166 -6.83 17.05 -2.82
CA PRO A 166 -7.86 17.19 -3.85
C PRO A 166 -7.66 18.38 -4.79
N TYR A 167 -6.78 19.32 -4.46
CA TYR A 167 -6.61 20.58 -5.19
C TYR A 167 -5.21 20.79 -5.76
N GLU A 168 -4.17 20.21 -5.11
CA GLU A 168 -2.76 20.47 -5.42
C GLU A 168 -2.03 19.17 -5.79
N ASP A 169 -1.46 19.08 -7.00
CA ASP A 169 -0.82 17.85 -7.52
C ASP A 169 0.45 17.45 -6.75
N GLU A 170 1.17 18.45 -6.22
CA GLU A 170 2.44 18.25 -5.49
C GLU A 170 2.24 18.14 -3.97
N VAL A 171 0.99 17.93 -3.52
CA VAL A 171 0.63 17.84 -2.11
C VAL A 171 -0.01 16.49 -1.79
N ALA A 172 0.35 15.96 -0.63
CA ALA A 172 -0.30 14.79 -0.04
C ALA A 172 -0.48 14.95 1.48
N TRP A 173 -1.36 14.13 2.03
CA TRP A 173 -1.66 14.07 3.46
C TRP A 173 -1.29 12.68 3.99
N TRP A 174 -0.35 12.64 4.90
CA TRP A 174 0.21 11.42 5.47
C TRP A 174 -0.20 11.26 6.93
N GLY A 175 -0.48 10.02 7.33
CA GLY A 175 -0.81 9.65 8.70
C GLY A 175 -0.10 8.38 9.14
N GLY A 176 -0.58 7.77 10.24
CA GLY A 176 -0.15 6.43 10.64
C GLY A 176 1.04 6.35 11.59
N GLY A 177 1.63 7.49 11.96
CA GLY A 177 2.71 7.53 12.93
C GLY A 177 2.35 8.26 14.22
N SER A 178 3.21 8.17 15.25
CA SER A 178 3.07 8.83 16.53
C SER A 178 4.20 9.82 16.78
N GLU A 179 3.85 11.01 17.21
CA GLU A 179 4.79 12.01 17.70
C GLU A 179 4.38 12.49 19.08
N GLY A 180 5.26 12.32 20.06
CA GLY A 180 4.98 12.71 21.45
C GLY A 180 3.74 12.01 22.06
N GLY A 181 3.39 10.82 21.60
CA GLY A 181 2.21 10.06 22.03
C GLY A 181 0.89 10.51 21.36
N GLY A 182 0.94 11.44 20.40
CA GLY A 182 -0.20 11.87 19.59
C GLY A 182 -0.14 11.35 18.17
N ALA A 183 -1.29 11.22 17.52
CA ALA A 183 -1.43 10.88 16.10
C ALA A 183 -1.93 12.12 15.34
N TYR A 184 -1.17 12.54 14.33
CA TYR A 184 -1.41 13.77 13.59
C TYR A 184 -1.36 13.51 12.10
N LEU A 185 -2.11 14.28 11.31
CA LEU A 185 -1.90 14.39 9.87
C LEU A 185 -0.70 15.29 9.60
N TRP A 186 0.04 14.95 8.56
CA TRP A 186 1.14 15.73 8.01
C TRP A 186 0.78 16.13 6.58
N ARG A 187 0.77 17.42 6.31
CA ARG A 187 0.70 17.93 4.94
C ARG A 187 2.11 17.91 4.36
N LEU A 188 2.29 17.10 3.35
CA LEU A 188 3.53 16.97 2.60
C LEU A 188 3.41 17.82 1.34
N GLU A 189 4.45 18.58 1.01
CA GLU A 189 4.49 19.42 -0.18
C GLU A 189 5.84 19.28 -0.86
N LYS A 190 5.83 18.93 -2.15
CA LYS A 190 7.01 18.85 -2.99
C LYS A 190 7.37 20.27 -3.44
N ILE A 191 8.54 20.78 -3.05
CA ILE A 191 9.03 22.12 -3.38
C ILE A 191 10.44 22.02 -3.96
N GLY A 192 10.57 22.31 -5.25
CA GLY A 192 11.88 22.20 -5.93
C GLY A 192 12.42 20.76 -5.89
N SER A 193 13.54 20.51 -5.23
CA SER A 193 14.14 19.17 -5.05
C SER A 193 13.81 18.53 -3.70
N ASP A 194 13.00 19.17 -2.86
CA ASP A 194 12.74 18.73 -1.49
C ASP A 194 11.25 18.45 -1.27
N ILE A 195 10.94 17.69 -0.22
CA ILE A 195 9.61 17.56 0.33
C ILE A 195 9.59 18.13 1.74
N THR A 196 8.67 19.05 1.99
CA THR A 196 8.42 19.61 3.32
C THR A 196 7.22 18.93 3.96
N GLY A 197 7.31 18.60 5.25
CA GLY A 197 6.19 18.05 6.02
C GLY A 197 5.76 19.02 7.12
N VAL A 198 4.48 19.41 7.13
CA VAL A 198 3.90 20.29 8.15
C VAL A 198 2.87 19.52 8.96
N LYS A 199 3.16 19.35 10.26
CA LYS A 199 2.26 18.69 11.19
C LYS A 199 1.00 19.53 11.45
N GLN A 200 -0.19 18.88 11.34
CA GLN A 200 -1.46 19.50 11.70
C GLN A 200 -1.68 19.52 13.23
N ILE A 201 -2.57 20.38 13.69
CA ILE A 201 -2.77 20.62 15.14
C ILE A 201 -3.62 19.52 15.78
N LYS A 202 -4.58 18.95 15.04
CA LYS A 202 -5.53 17.98 15.56
C LYS A 202 -4.84 16.67 15.94
N ASN A 203 -4.98 16.29 17.21
CA ASN A 203 -4.55 14.98 17.67
C ASN A 203 -5.70 13.96 17.57
N PHE A 204 -5.51 12.86 16.86
CA PHE A 204 -6.48 11.80 16.67
C PHE A 204 -6.28 10.60 17.62
N ALA A 205 -5.18 10.57 18.40
CA ALA A 205 -4.94 9.51 19.42
C ALA A 205 -5.83 9.63 20.66
N VAL A 206 -6.71 10.62 20.73
CA VAL A 206 -7.65 10.81 21.84
C VAL A 206 -8.72 9.71 21.91
N ALA A 207 -9.29 9.50 23.08
CA ALA A 207 -10.35 8.52 23.29
C ALA A 207 -9.99 7.07 22.85
N GLY A 208 -8.71 6.70 22.97
CA GLY A 208 -8.24 5.37 22.59
C GLY A 208 -8.09 5.16 21.08
N GLY A 209 -8.07 6.24 20.28
CA GLY A 209 -8.02 6.17 18.82
C GLY A 209 -6.77 5.48 18.26
N GLY A 210 -5.62 5.58 18.94
CA GLY A 210 -4.38 5.03 18.43
C GLY A 210 -3.82 5.84 17.25
N SER A 211 -3.16 5.18 16.29
CA SER A 211 -2.64 5.81 15.08
C SER A 211 -3.75 6.05 14.05
N ILE A 212 -3.53 6.99 13.14
CA ILE A 212 -4.37 7.14 11.94
C ILE A 212 -4.15 5.90 11.08
N SER A 213 -5.21 5.21 10.69
CA SER A 213 -5.15 3.95 9.94
C SER A 213 -5.71 4.04 8.52
N ALA A 214 -6.51 5.07 8.23
CA ALA A 214 -6.97 5.40 6.88
C ALA A 214 -7.31 6.88 6.78
N ILE A 215 -7.18 7.44 5.57
CA ILE A 215 -7.62 8.79 5.22
C ILE A 215 -8.06 8.80 3.76
N ASN A 216 -9.16 9.47 3.45
CA ASN A 216 -9.62 9.70 2.09
C ASN A 216 -10.56 10.91 2.03
N TYR A 217 -10.91 11.35 0.84
CA TYR A 217 -11.90 12.42 0.61
C TYR A 217 -12.93 12.01 -0.44
N SER A 218 -14.10 12.65 -0.41
CA SER A 218 -15.15 12.41 -1.41
C SER A 218 -14.75 13.03 -2.77
N PRO A 219 -14.69 12.24 -3.86
CA PRO A 219 -14.43 12.79 -5.19
C PRO A 219 -15.60 13.62 -5.72
N VAL A 220 -16.80 13.48 -5.12
CA VAL A 220 -17.99 14.24 -5.47
C VAL A 220 -18.03 15.60 -4.77
N ASN A 221 -17.61 15.64 -3.50
CA ASN A 221 -17.44 16.87 -2.74
C ASN A 221 -16.07 16.88 -2.04
N PRO A 222 -15.03 17.45 -2.64
CA PRO A 222 -13.66 17.41 -2.11
C PRO A 222 -13.46 18.12 -0.75
N GLU A 223 -14.46 18.82 -0.23
CA GLU A 223 -14.45 19.35 1.15
C GLU A 223 -14.79 18.28 2.20
N TYR A 224 -15.40 17.15 1.80
CA TYR A 224 -15.72 16.05 2.70
C TYR A 224 -14.50 15.12 2.82
N TRP A 225 -13.85 15.17 3.98
CA TRP A 225 -12.71 14.30 4.29
C TRP A 225 -13.06 13.31 5.39
N TYR A 226 -12.46 12.16 5.32
CA TYR A 226 -12.72 11.03 6.21
C TYR A 226 -11.41 10.48 6.77
N LEU A 227 -11.43 10.11 8.05
CA LEU A 227 -10.27 9.54 8.72
C LEU A 227 -10.72 8.45 9.70
N LEU A 228 -10.03 7.32 9.67
CA LEU A 228 -10.22 6.21 10.61
C LEU A 228 -8.94 6.01 11.41
N THR A 229 -9.08 5.65 12.69
CA THR A 229 -7.96 5.34 13.57
C THR A 229 -7.86 3.84 13.82
N SER A 230 -6.69 3.36 14.22
CA SER A 230 -6.46 1.95 14.54
C SER A 230 -7.32 1.42 15.68
N GLY A 231 -7.82 2.31 16.53
CA GLY A 231 -8.79 1.99 17.58
C GLY A 231 -10.26 2.01 17.14
N GLY A 232 -10.52 2.23 15.84
CA GLY A 232 -11.86 2.23 15.26
C GLY A 232 -12.65 3.53 15.41
N ASN A 233 -12.01 4.64 15.86
CA ASN A 233 -12.67 5.95 15.87
C ASN A 233 -12.70 6.52 14.46
N PHE A 234 -13.88 6.90 14.00
CA PHE A 234 -14.07 7.57 12.71
C PHE A 234 -14.25 9.07 12.90
N TYR A 235 -13.65 9.83 12.02
CA TYR A 235 -13.75 11.28 11.96
C TYR A 235 -14.12 11.72 10.56
N TYR A 236 -14.97 12.74 10.45
CA TYR A 236 -15.28 13.42 9.20
C TYR A 236 -15.05 14.91 9.32
N SER A 237 -14.77 15.52 8.18
CA SER A 237 -14.64 16.97 8.00
C SER A 237 -15.53 17.38 6.83
N GLU A 238 -16.12 18.58 6.91
CA GLU A 238 -16.93 19.19 5.86
C GLU A 238 -16.24 20.42 5.26
N ASN A 239 -14.96 20.63 5.60
CA ASN A 239 -14.21 21.83 5.20
C ASN A 239 -12.72 21.51 4.92
N GLY A 240 -12.47 20.45 4.16
CA GLY A 240 -11.12 20.12 3.68
C GLY A 240 -10.12 19.80 4.81
N GLY A 241 -10.58 19.25 5.93
CA GLY A 241 -9.72 18.87 7.05
C GLY A 241 -9.39 20.00 8.03
N ASP A 242 -9.95 21.22 7.87
CA ASP A 242 -9.75 22.31 8.81
C ASP A 242 -10.33 22.00 10.19
N THR A 243 -11.52 21.41 10.22
CA THR A 243 -12.17 20.95 11.46
C THR A 243 -12.68 19.51 11.31
N TRP A 244 -12.63 18.76 12.41
CA TRP A 244 -12.97 17.35 12.43
C TRP A 244 -14.00 17.04 13.50
N THR A 245 -15.04 16.30 13.14
CA THR A 245 -16.05 15.76 14.03
C THR A 245 -15.87 14.25 14.16
N MET A 246 -15.84 13.75 15.40
CA MET A 246 -15.81 12.31 15.66
C MET A 246 -17.24 11.76 15.63
N THR A 247 -17.46 10.68 14.88
CA THR A 247 -18.74 9.99 14.84
C THR A 247 -19.08 9.41 16.20
N SER A 248 -20.18 9.85 16.76
CA SER A 248 -20.58 9.48 18.12
C SER A 248 -21.14 8.06 18.19
N SER A 249 -20.84 7.35 19.27
CA SER A 249 -21.38 6.00 19.53
C SER A 249 -21.09 4.97 18.42
N PHE A 250 -20.02 5.18 17.67
CA PHE A 250 -19.54 4.29 16.63
C PHE A 250 -18.12 3.79 16.97
N SER A 251 -17.91 2.49 16.78
CA SER A 251 -16.59 1.88 16.75
C SER A 251 -16.51 1.08 15.46
N GLY A 252 -15.65 1.49 14.58
CA GLY A 252 -15.43 0.87 13.29
C GLY A 252 -14.63 -0.45 13.40
N PRO A 253 -14.32 -1.05 12.25
CA PRO A 253 -13.46 -2.22 12.21
C PRO A 253 -12.06 -1.87 12.72
N GLY A 254 -11.40 -2.82 13.38
CA GLY A 254 -9.99 -2.67 13.74
C GLY A 254 -9.11 -2.60 12.49
N SER A 255 -7.95 -1.96 12.62
CA SER A 255 -6.96 -1.94 11.54
C SER A 255 -6.11 -3.19 11.55
N HIS A 256 -5.63 -3.58 10.37
CA HIS A 256 -4.49 -4.49 10.27
C HIS A 256 -3.21 -3.72 10.62
N TYR A 257 -2.29 -4.36 11.36
CA TYR A 257 -1.09 -3.64 11.81
C TYR A 257 -0.12 -3.27 10.69
N PHE A 258 -0.15 -3.99 9.56
CA PHE A 258 0.64 -3.66 8.38
C PHE A 258 -0.03 -2.59 7.51
N TYR A 259 -1.32 -2.77 7.19
CA TYR A 259 -2.01 -2.02 6.12
C TYR A 259 -2.97 -0.96 6.64
N GLY A 260 -3.25 -0.95 7.94
CA GLY A 260 -4.25 -0.07 8.50
C GLY A 260 -5.68 -0.57 8.24
N ALA A 261 -6.52 0.32 7.81
CA ALA A 261 -7.91 0.12 7.39
C ALA A 261 -8.12 0.83 6.05
N THR A 262 -9.31 0.74 5.47
CA THR A 262 -9.63 1.39 4.20
C THR A 262 -10.88 2.26 4.31
N ILE A 263 -10.91 3.35 3.54
CA ILE A 263 -12.04 4.27 3.38
C ILE A 263 -12.25 4.47 1.88
N GLU A 264 -13.41 4.07 1.37
CA GLU A 264 -13.76 4.22 -0.04
C GLU A 264 -15.04 5.05 -0.18
N PRO A 265 -14.93 6.33 -0.53
CA PRO A 265 -16.09 7.19 -0.81
C PRO A 265 -16.71 6.84 -2.15
N SER A 266 -18.03 7.00 -2.22
CA SER A 266 -18.83 6.89 -3.43
C SER A 266 -18.29 7.81 -4.54
N LYS A 267 -18.43 7.36 -5.80
CA LYS A 267 -18.05 8.14 -6.99
C LYS A 267 -19.17 9.02 -7.52
N THR A 268 -20.40 8.84 -7.01
CA THR A 268 -21.60 9.52 -7.53
C THR A 268 -22.40 10.24 -6.46
N ASP A 269 -22.23 9.89 -5.17
CA ASP A 269 -22.97 10.48 -4.05
C ASP A 269 -22.01 10.93 -2.94
N ALA A 270 -21.96 12.24 -2.65
CA ALA A 270 -21.08 12.82 -1.65
C ALA A 270 -21.37 12.34 -0.22
N ASP A 271 -22.59 11.90 0.05
CA ASP A 271 -23.02 11.47 1.38
C ASP A 271 -22.69 10.00 1.68
N VAL A 272 -22.29 9.23 0.65
CA VAL A 272 -22.00 7.80 0.79
C VAL A 272 -20.52 7.53 0.93
N VAL A 273 -20.15 6.81 2.00
CA VAL A 273 -18.78 6.34 2.24
C VAL A 273 -18.78 4.95 2.84
N TYR A 274 -17.89 4.09 2.33
CA TYR A 274 -17.64 2.75 2.84
C TYR A 274 -16.34 2.72 3.63
N ILE A 275 -16.30 1.90 4.68
CA ILE A 275 -15.07 1.65 5.43
C ILE A 275 -14.88 0.15 5.63
N GLY A 276 -13.64 -0.31 5.60
CA GLY A 276 -13.27 -1.71 5.74
C GLY A 276 -12.07 -1.91 6.67
N GLY A 277 -11.98 -3.12 7.23
CA GLY A 277 -10.88 -3.50 8.11
C GLY A 277 -11.07 -4.90 8.68
N SER A 278 -10.60 -5.17 9.90
CA SER A 278 -10.69 -6.48 10.53
C SER A 278 -12.14 -6.85 10.87
N GLY A 279 -12.62 -7.95 10.29
CA GLY A 279 -13.94 -8.52 10.52
C GLY A 279 -13.96 -9.68 11.52
N TYR A 280 -12.91 -9.87 12.33
CA TYR A 280 -12.85 -10.98 13.28
C TYR A 280 -13.64 -10.70 14.56
N ASP A 281 -13.61 -9.47 15.05
CA ASP A 281 -14.32 -9.04 16.27
C ASP A 281 -15.50 -8.11 15.98
N ASN A 282 -15.57 -7.51 14.77
CA ASN A 282 -16.59 -6.58 14.31
C ASN A 282 -16.96 -6.92 12.86
N PRO A 283 -18.07 -6.40 12.31
CA PRO A 283 -18.29 -6.42 10.86
C PRO A 283 -17.08 -5.84 10.11
N ALA A 284 -16.69 -6.52 9.02
CA ALA A 284 -15.52 -6.11 8.23
C ALA A 284 -15.76 -4.85 7.41
N VAL A 285 -17.02 -4.60 7.00
CA VAL A 285 -17.40 -3.47 6.14
C VAL A 285 -18.62 -2.75 6.73
N TYR A 286 -18.57 -1.42 6.68
CA TYR A 286 -19.70 -0.55 7.03
C TYR A 286 -19.93 0.47 5.92
N VAL A 287 -21.17 0.98 5.85
CA VAL A 287 -21.55 2.09 4.97
C VAL A 287 -22.21 3.21 5.76
N SER A 288 -21.87 4.43 5.42
CA SER A 288 -22.59 5.66 5.79
C SER A 288 -23.33 6.20 4.56
N SER A 289 -24.50 6.77 4.76
CA SER A 289 -25.27 7.54 3.76
C SER A 289 -25.50 8.99 4.21
N ASN A 290 -24.69 9.48 5.13
CA ASN A 290 -24.72 10.83 5.67
C ASN A 290 -23.29 11.29 6.01
N HIS A 291 -22.41 11.20 5.03
CA HIS A 291 -20.98 11.61 5.04
C HIS A 291 -20.22 11.25 6.33
N GLY A 292 -20.55 10.12 6.95
CA GLY A 292 -19.82 9.61 8.13
C GLY A 292 -20.45 9.97 9.48
N GLU A 293 -21.60 10.66 9.54
CA GLU A 293 -22.29 10.94 10.81
C GLU A 293 -22.76 9.67 11.52
N SER A 294 -23.14 8.64 10.74
CA SER A 294 -23.53 7.32 11.24
C SER A 294 -23.23 6.22 10.25
N PHE A 295 -23.10 4.99 10.75
CA PHE A 295 -22.75 3.82 9.94
C PHE A 295 -23.71 2.66 10.16
N THR A 296 -23.93 1.89 9.10
CA THR A 296 -24.63 0.59 9.12
C THR A 296 -23.65 -0.50 8.66
N ALA A 297 -23.62 -1.63 9.37
CA ALA A 297 -22.79 -2.76 8.99
C ALA A 297 -23.30 -3.45 7.72
N LEU A 298 -22.40 -3.81 6.82
CA LEU A 298 -22.67 -4.65 5.66
C LEU A 298 -22.21 -6.08 5.99
N THR A 299 -23.16 -6.93 6.41
CA THR A 299 -22.85 -8.30 6.87
C THR A 299 -23.36 -9.38 5.94
N ASP A 300 -24.29 -9.07 5.03
CA ASP A 300 -24.85 -10.06 4.12
C ASP A 300 -23.80 -10.57 3.11
N GLY A 301 -23.52 -11.87 3.18
CA GLY A 301 -22.57 -12.52 2.28
C GLY A 301 -21.09 -12.27 2.60
N MET A 302 -20.76 -11.44 3.59
CA MET A 302 -19.38 -11.19 4.00
C MET A 302 -18.99 -12.19 5.10
N PRO A 303 -17.97 -13.03 4.88
CA PRO A 303 -17.44 -13.90 5.93
C PRO A 303 -16.71 -13.09 7.01
N SER A 304 -16.40 -13.72 8.15
CA SER A 304 -15.44 -13.18 9.11
C SER A 304 -14.05 -13.23 8.46
N THR A 305 -13.56 -12.10 8.02
CA THR A 305 -12.31 -11.96 7.28
C THR A 305 -11.69 -10.60 7.53
N LEU A 306 -10.44 -10.44 7.17
CA LEU A 306 -9.77 -9.16 7.11
C LEU A 306 -10.01 -8.52 5.73
N VAL A 307 -10.45 -7.29 5.70
CA VAL A 307 -10.55 -6.47 4.48
C VAL A 307 -9.35 -5.53 4.47
N TYR A 308 -8.48 -5.72 3.48
CA TYR A 308 -7.28 -4.90 3.28
C TYR A 308 -7.60 -3.61 2.55
N ASP A 309 -8.46 -3.70 1.52
CA ASP A 309 -8.85 -2.55 0.72
C ASP A 309 -10.25 -2.73 0.13
N LEU A 310 -10.87 -1.59 -0.21
CA LEU A 310 -12.17 -1.48 -0.88
C LEU A 310 -12.01 -0.67 -2.16
N ALA A 311 -12.72 -1.08 -3.20
CA ALA A 311 -12.84 -0.31 -4.43
C ALA A 311 -14.29 -0.32 -4.92
N ILE A 312 -14.78 0.84 -5.36
CA ILE A 312 -16.13 0.96 -5.91
C ILE A 312 -16.06 1.27 -7.41
N SER A 313 -16.99 0.69 -8.18
CA SER A 313 -17.11 1.01 -9.61
C SER A 313 -17.48 2.48 -9.84
N THR A 314 -17.19 3.01 -11.01
CA THR A 314 -17.41 4.44 -11.33
C THR A 314 -18.87 4.85 -11.31
N ASP A 315 -19.80 3.91 -11.39
CA ASP A 315 -21.25 4.10 -11.33
C ASP A 315 -21.86 3.65 -9.98
N ASP A 316 -21.03 3.34 -9.00
CA ASP A 316 -21.38 2.83 -7.66
C ASP A 316 -22.20 1.53 -7.64
N SER A 317 -22.27 0.81 -8.77
CA SER A 317 -23.07 -0.42 -8.86
C SER A 317 -22.40 -1.64 -8.22
N LEU A 318 -21.07 -1.63 -8.05
CA LEU A 318 -20.29 -2.73 -7.52
C LEU A 318 -19.27 -2.23 -6.46
N LEU A 319 -19.24 -2.90 -5.33
CA LEU A 319 -18.21 -2.73 -4.31
C LEU A 319 -17.35 -4.00 -4.27
N PHE A 320 -16.05 -3.84 -4.42
CA PHE A 320 -15.06 -4.90 -4.33
C PHE A 320 -14.32 -4.81 -3.00
N ALA A 321 -13.98 -5.95 -2.42
CA ALA A 321 -13.17 -6.02 -1.21
C ALA A 321 -11.98 -6.97 -1.45
N ALA A 322 -10.78 -6.48 -1.20
CA ALA A 322 -9.58 -7.31 -1.11
C ALA A 322 -9.53 -7.92 0.29
N THR A 323 -9.57 -9.24 0.38
CA THR A 323 -9.65 -9.97 1.65
C THR A 323 -8.51 -10.98 1.82
N GLU A 324 -8.30 -11.44 3.05
CA GLU A 324 -7.41 -12.55 3.37
C GLU A 324 -7.83 -13.86 2.69
#